data_500c5d413b5f418d83709f463af0eb8b
#
_entry.id   500c5d413b5f418d83709f463af0eb8b
#
_cell.length_a   1.000
_cell.length_b   1.000
_cell.length_c   1.000
_cell.angle_alpha   90.00
_cell.angle_beta   90.00
_cell.angle_gamma   90.00
#
_symmetry.space_group_name_H-M   'P 1'
#
loop_
_entity.id
_entity.type
_entity.pdbx_description
1 polymer ?
#
loop_
_entity_poly.entity_id
_entity_poly.type
_entity_poly.pdbx_seq_one_letter_code
_entity_poly.pdbx_strand_id
1 'polypeptide(L)'
;MAKGKVLEDTPLIKQFFSVKAQHPEAVLLYRVGDFYESYSDDAVLVSKVLGIVQTKKSNGDKGYIEMAGFPHHAIDVYLPKLVRAGYKVAVCDQLEDPKFAKKLVKRGVTELVTPGVAFNDQLLDQKENNFLAGLAFDKDQCGAAFLDVSTGSFQVAQGSLDYIGTLIASLNPKEIVVQRGYEKGVKEKYGDNLYISTVEEWAFVYDAAVERLKKQFNVESLKGFAVDSFPLGICSAGALMVYLEQTQHTGLKNICSISRIDEDKFVWMDKFTMRNLEIFNASVGGEGVSLISVIDKCSSPMGARLLRSWLAMPIMDIKELNSRYDVVQHFLEAGEDLDKVQEYIGNIGDLERIISRAATGRIAPREVMQ
;
A
#
# COMPACT_ATOMS: atom_id res chain seq x y z
N MET A 1 16.27 -47.79 30.23
CA MET A 1 15.35 -47.08 29.36
C MET A 1 16.14 -46.04 28.57
N ALA A 2 16.38 -46.27 27.30
CA ALA A 2 17.05 -45.27 26.43
C ALA A 2 16.13 -44.05 26.30
N LYS A 3 16.59 -42.87 26.72
CA LYS A 3 15.91 -41.61 26.41
C LYS A 3 15.81 -41.48 24.89
N GLY A 4 14.61 -41.60 24.35
CA GLY A 4 14.37 -41.39 22.92
C GLY A 4 14.98 -40.05 22.52
N LYS A 5 15.91 -40.07 21.56
CA LYS A 5 16.55 -38.85 20.99
C LYS A 5 15.45 -38.03 20.36
N VAL A 6 15.14 -36.87 20.93
CA VAL A 6 14.19 -35.93 20.31
C VAL A 6 14.80 -35.45 19.00
N LEU A 7 14.16 -35.79 17.89
CA LEU A 7 14.57 -35.31 16.57
C LEU A 7 14.41 -33.80 16.51
N GLU A 8 15.49 -33.10 16.24
CA GLU A 8 15.50 -31.63 16.21
C GLU A 8 15.71 -31.08 14.79
N ASP A 9 15.09 -29.94 14.53
CA ASP A 9 15.33 -29.18 13.29
C ASP A 9 16.78 -28.68 13.25
N THR A 10 17.30 -28.51 12.06
CA THR A 10 18.61 -27.86 11.86
C THR A 10 18.56 -26.41 12.40
N PRO A 11 19.71 -25.83 12.83
CA PRO A 11 19.75 -24.46 13.35
C PRO A 11 19.12 -23.43 12.41
N LEU A 12 19.27 -23.60 11.08
CA LEU A 12 18.66 -22.72 10.07
C LEU A 12 17.14 -22.81 10.08
N ILE A 13 16.60 -24.02 10.11
CA ILE A 13 15.14 -24.25 10.10
C ILE A 13 14.53 -23.81 11.43
N LYS A 14 15.20 -24.02 12.56
CA LYS A 14 14.77 -23.45 13.86
C LYS A 14 14.68 -21.93 13.81
N GLN A 15 15.68 -21.26 13.21
CA GLN A 15 15.66 -19.81 13.06
C GLN A 15 14.52 -19.35 12.16
N PHE A 16 14.27 -20.04 11.04
CA PHE A 16 13.14 -19.76 10.15
C PHE A 16 11.79 -19.82 10.90
N PHE A 17 11.52 -20.91 11.62
CA PHE A 17 10.28 -21.05 12.37
C PHE A 17 10.15 -20.05 13.52
N SER A 18 11.26 -19.65 14.14
CA SER A 18 11.24 -18.59 15.15
C SER A 18 10.81 -17.24 14.56
N VAL A 19 11.26 -16.91 13.35
CA VAL A 19 10.83 -15.69 12.63
C VAL A 19 9.39 -15.85 12.15
N LYS A 20 9.03 -17.01 11.59
CA LYS A 20 7.65 -17.28 11.12
C LYS A 20 6.62 -17.17 12.24
N ALA A 21 6.96 -17.60 13.44
CA ALA A 21 6.07 -17.50 14.61
C ALA A 21 5.74 -16.06 15.02
N GLN A 22 6.59 -15.08 14.64
CA GLN A 22 6.33 -13.65 14.87
C GLN A 22 5.42 -13.05 13.78
N HIS A 23 5.35 -13.69 12.61
CA HIS A 23 4.55 -13.26 11.45
C HIS A 23 3.77 -14.45 10.85
N PRO A 24 2.87 -15.08 11.62
CA PRO A 24 2.21 -16.32 11.20
C PRO A 24 1.35 -16.15 9.95
N GLU A 25 0.78 -14.97 9.75
CA GLU A 25 -0.07 -14.62 8.61
C GLU A 25 0.68 -14.25 7.33
N ALA A 26 2.00 -14.00 7.43
CA ALA A 26 2.80 -13.57 6.29
C ALA A 26 3.58 -14.73 5.67
N VAL A 27 3.67 -14.76 4.36
CA VAL A 27 4.59 -15.65 3.62
C VAL A 27 6.01 -15.17 3.89
N LEU A 28 6.87 -16.06 4.42
CA LEU A 28 8.23 -15.69 4.78
C LEU A 28 9.20 -15.98 3.64
N LEU A 29 9.79 -14.93 3.06
CA LEU A 29 10.93 -15.00 2.15
C LEU A 29 12.22 -14.85 2.98
N TYR A 30 12.93 -15.95 3.17
CA TYR A 30 14.04 -16.04 4.11
C TYR A 30 15.38 -16.11 3.38
N ARG A 31 16.25 -15.11 3.58
CA ARG A 31 17.54 -15.00 2.88
C ARG A 31 18.52 -16.08 3.32
N VAL A 32 18.95 -16.91 2.37
CA VAL A 32 19.97 -17.95 2.56
C VAL A 32 21.02 -17.83 1.44
N GLY A 33 22.17 -17.22 1.75
CA GLY A 33 23.17 -16.91 0.73
C GLY A 33 22.60 -16.00 -0.36
N ASP A 34 22.64 -16.49 -1.60
CA ASP A 34 22.17 -15.75 -2.77
C ASP A 34 20.70 -16.01 -3.13
N PHE A 35 19.95 -16.68 -2.25
CA PHE A 35 18.54 -17.01 -2.47
C PHE A 35 17.63 -16.47 -1.38
N TYR A 36 16.37 -16.19 -1.75
CA TYR A 36 15.26 -16.20 -0.83
C TYR A 36 14.61 -17.57 -0.88
N GLU A 37 14.53 -18.22 0.26
CA GLU A 37 13.94 -19.55 0.42
C GLU A 37 12.72 -19.47 1.34
N SER A 38 11.70 -20.24 1.05
CA SER A 38 10.54 -20.47 1.91
C SER A 38 10.45 -21.96 2.21
N TYR A 39 9.91 -22.31 3.40
CA TYR A 39 9.85 -23.70 3.86
C TYR A 39 8.45 -24.09 4.28
N SER A 40 8.17 -25.42 4.34
CA SER A 40 6.88 -25.99 4.75
C SER A 40 5.72 -25.45 3.89
N ASP A 41 4.63 -25.01 4.51
CA ASP A 41 3.43 -24.49 3.85
C ASP A 41 3.71 -23.25 3.00
N ASP A 42 4.62 -22.38 3.46
CA ASP A 42 5.03 -21.22 2.68
C ASP A 42 5.72 -21.64 1.37
N ALA A 43 6.50 -22.72 1.37
CA ALA A 43 7.14 -23.23 0.14
C ALA A 43 6.12 -23.75 -0.87
N VAL A 44 5.10 -24.46 -0.42
CA VAL A 44 4.01 -24.95 -1.28
C VAL A 44 3.27 -23.80 -1.90
N LEU A 45 2.94 -22.77 -1.10
CA LEU A 45 2.26 -21.58 -1.55
C LEU A 45 3.10 -20.79 -2.56
N VAL A 46 4.37 -20.51 -2.22
CA VAL A 46 5.31 -19.76 -3.06
C VAL A 46 5.51 -20.48 -4.40
N SER A 47 5.72 -21.79 -4.38
CA SER A 47 5.85 -22.60 -5.61
C SER A 47 4.63 -22.47 -6.51
N LYS A 48 3.43 -22.59 -5.93
CA LYS A 48 2.16 -22.51 -6.66
C LYS A 48 1.92 -21.13 -7.28
N VAL A 49 2.12 -20.07 -6.49
CA VAL A 49 1.84 -18.69 -6.93
C VAL A 49 2.87 -18.19 -7.95
N LEU A 50 4.14 -18.51 -7.72
CA LEU A 50 5.23 -18.03 -8.57
C LEU A 50 5.48 -18.91 -9.80
N GLY A 51 4.95 -20.14 -9.82
CA GLY A 51 5.23 -21.11 -10.87
C GLY A 51 6.67 -21.63 -10.84
N ILE A 52 7.32 -21.65 -9.66
CA ILE A 52 8.68 -22.14 -9.48
C ILE A 52 8.69 -23.57 -8.92
N VAL A 53 9.80 -24.28 -9.10
CA VAL A 53 9.92 -25.68 -8.68
C VAL A 53 9.97 -25.77 -7.16
N GLN A 54 9.10 -26.62 -6.61
CA GLN A 54 9.18 -27.05 -5.20
C GLN A 54 10.22 -28.17 -5.10
N THR A 55 11.11 -28.05 -4.12
CA THR A 55 12.16 -29.00 -3.83
C THR A 55 12.11 -29.42 -2.37
N LYS A 56 13.07 -30.23 -1.94
CA LYS A 56 13.21 -30.64 -0.54
C LYS A 56 14.58 -30.27 -0.01
N LYS A 57 14.64 -29.71 1.18
CA LYS A 57 15.88 -29.39 1.88
C LYS A 57 16.09 -30.37 3.04
N SER A 58 17.34 -30.82 3.23
CA SER A 58 17.69 -31.68 4.37
C SER A 58 17.50 -30.93 5.69
N ASN A 59 16.79 -31.56 6.64
CA ASN A 59 16.50 -31.05 7.97
C ASN A 59 17.11 -31.93 9.07
N GLY A 60 18.31 -32.41 8.81
CA GLY A 60 19.05 -33.27 9.78
C GLY A 60 18.32 -34.57 10.09
N ASP A 61 18.24 -34.91 11.37
CA ASP A 61 17.62 -36.15 11.83
C ASP A 61 16.10 -36.22 11.54
N LYS A 62 15.45 -35.09 11.24
CA LYS A 62 14.02 -35.02 10.83
C LYS A 62 13.78 -35.35 9.36
N GLY A 63 14.84 -35.62 8.58
CA GLY A 63 14.73 -35.96 7.19
C GLY A 63 14.69 -34.72 6.27
N TYR A 64 13.59 -34.47 5.59
CA TYR A 64 13.47 -33.39 4.62
C TYR A 64 12.29 -32.48 4.93
N ILE A 65 12.41 -31.22 4.55
CA ILE A 65 11.35 -30.20 4.61
C ILE A 65 11.10 -29.65 3.20
N GLU A 66 9.87 -29.36 2.85
CA GLU A 66 9.50 -28.73 1.61
C GLU A 66 10.16 -27.35 1.51
N MET A 67 10.69 -27.01 0.32
CA MET A 67 11.42 -25.78 0.05
C MET A 67 11.08 -25.28 -1.35
N ALA A 68 10.87 -23.98 -1.47
CA ALA A 68 10.85 -23.25 -2.73
C ALA A 68 11.71 -22.00 -2.59
N GLY A 69 12.39 -21.59 -3.64
CA GLY A 69 13.24 -20.40 -3.56
C GLY A 69 13.62 -19.86 -4.93
N PHE A 70 14.09 -18.62 -4.92
CA PHE A 70 14.55 -17.91 -6.10
C PHE A 70 15.77 -17.03 -5.76
N PRO A 71 16.61 -16.67 -6.76
CA PRO A 71 17.76 -15.81 -6.53
C PRO A 71 17.37 -14.45 -5.94
N HIS A 72 18.11 -13.97 -4.94
CA HIS A 72 17.74 -12.75 -4.21
C HIS A 72 17.61 -11.50 -5.10
N HIS A 73 18.44 -11.40 -6.14
CA HIS A 73 18.38 -10.29 -7.08
C HIS A 73 17.10 -10.28 -7.93
N ALA A 74 16.32 -11.36 -7.90
CA ALA A 74 15.05 -11.47 -8.61
C ALA A 74 13.83 -11.13 -7.71
N ILE A 75 14.06 -10.60 -6.50
CA ILE A 75 12.98 -10.25 -5.56
C ILE A 75 11.97 -9.29 -6.20
N ASP A 76 12.44 -8.31 -6.98
CA ASP A 76 11.59 -7.34 -7.66
C ASP A 76 10.64 -7.95 -8.70
N VAL A 77 10.94 -9.17 -9.17
CA VAL A 77 10.07 -9.91 -10.12
C VAL A 77 9.08 -10.81 -9.39
N TYR A 78 9.50 -11.44 -8.29
CA TYR A 78 8.70 -12.47 -7.61
C TYR A 78 7.84 -11.94 -6.46
N LEU A 79 8.35 -11.00 -5.67
CA LEU A 79 7.60 -10.37 -4.58
C LEU A 79 6.27 -9.75 -5.07
N PRO A 80 6.25 -9.00 -6.21
CA PRO A 80 5.01 -8.45 -6.76
C PRO A 80 3.94 -9.50 -7.05
N LYS A 81 4.32 -10.68 -7.49
CA LYS A 81 3.35 -11.75 -7.81
C LYS A 81 2.66 -12.29 -6.54
N LEU A 82 3.39 -12.44 -5.45
CA LEU A 82 2.83 -12.86 -4.16
C LEU A 82 1.87 -11.80 -3.60
N VAL A 83 2.28 -10.54 -3.61
CA VAL A 83 1.47 -9.43 -3.08
C VAL A 83 0.21 -9.21 -3.92
N ARG A 84 0.31 -9.26 -5.27
CA ARG A 84 -0.87 -9.18 -6.17
C ARG A 84 -1.81 -10.36 -6.02
N ALA A 85 -1.31 -11.52 -5.61
CA ALA A 85 -2.13 -12.67 -5.26
C ALA A 85 -2.82 -12.54 -3.90
N GLY A 86 -2.65 -11.39 -3.20
CA GLY A 86 -3.31 -11.07 -1.93
C GLY A 86 -2.57 -11.59 -0.70
N TYR A 87 -1.28 -11.95 -0.81
CA TYR A 87 -0.50 -12.42 0.33
C TYR A 87 0.32 -11.29 0.95
N LYS A 88 0.32 -11.25 2.28
CA LYS A 88 1.28 -10.49 3.07
C LYS A 88 2.63 -11.21 3.04
N VAL A 89 3.70 -10.50 2.75
CA VAL A 89 5.03 -11.10 2.57
C VAL A 89 6.03 -10.48 3.53
N ALA A 90 6.65 -11.31 4.37
CA ALA A 90 7.75 -10.90 5.23
C ALA A 90 9.09 -11.16 4.53
N VAL A 91 9.83 -10.11 4.23
CA VAL A 91 11.17 -10.19 3.69
C VAL A 91 12.15 -10.25 4.86
N CYS A 92 12.88 -11.35 4.97
CA CYS A 92 13.82 -11.60 6.06
C CYS A 92 15.25 -11.66 5.51
N ASP A 93 16.03 -10.64 5.82
CA ASP A 93 17.41 -10.52 5.37
C ASP A 93 18.46 -10.84 6.44
N GLN A 94 19.70 -10.98 5.98
CA GLN A 94 20.86 -11.14 6.85
C GLN A 94 21.19 -9.78 7.46
N LEU A 95 21.24 -9.70 8.80
CA LEU A 95 21.52 -8.48 9.54
C LEU A 95 23.03 -8.25 9.77
N GLU A 96 23.85 -9.22 9.39
CA GLU A 96 25.31 -9.17 9.51
C GLU A 96 25.99 -9.81 8.28
N ASP A 97 27.22 -9.39 7.98
CA ASP A 97 27.98 -9.99 6.88
C ASP A 97 28.33 -11.45 7.23
N PRO A 98 28.00 -12.43 6.38
CA PRO A 98 28.31 -13.84 6.57
C PRO A 98 29.79 -14.12 6.81
N LYS A 99 30.69 -13.28 6.26
CA LYS A 99 32.16 -13.42 6.43
C LYS A 99 32.63 -13.22 7.86
N PHE A 100 31.89 -12.46 8.66
CA PHE A 100 32.24 -12.17 10.06
C PHE A 100 31.41 -12.98 11.06
N ALA A 101 30.43 -13.73 10.61
CA ALA A 101 29.58 -14.54 11.48
C ALA A 101 30.34 -15.74 12.03
N LYS A 102 30.49 -15.82 13.35
CA LYS A 102 31.14 -16.97 14.04
C LYS A 102 30.24 -18.21 14.16
N LYS A 103 28.96 -18.05 13.91
CA LYS A 103 27.91 -19.08 14.01
C LYS A 103 26.92 -18.88 12.86
N LEU A 104 25.66 -19.31 13.04
CA LEU A 104 24.58 -19.02 12.12
C LEU A 104 24.39 -17.50 12.00
N VAL A 105 24.38 -16.97 10.75
CA VAL A 105 24.13 -15.56 10.46
C VAL A 105 22.80 -15.13 11.07
N LYS A 106 22.80 -13.99 11.75
CA LYS A 106 21.56 -13.39 12.28
C LYS A 106 20.71 -12.86 11.13
N ARG A 107 19.43 -13.13 11.21
CA ARG A 107 18.41 -12.68 10.25
C ARG A 107 17.24 -12.04 10.99
N GLY A 108 16.58 -11.11 10.32
CA GLY A 108 15.38 -10.46 10.82
C GLY A 108 14.53 -9.97 9.68
N VAL A 109 13.24 -9.75 9.95
CA VAL A 109 12.33 -9.15 9.00
C VAL A 109 12.71 -7.69 8.82
N THR A 110 13.10 -7.34 7.61
CA THR A 110 13.50 -5.98 7.22
C THR A 110 12.34 -5.21 6.61
N GLU A 111 11.37 -5.93 6.04
CA GLU A 111 10.18 -5.34 5.42
C GLU A 111 9.01 -6.33 5.48
N LEU A 112 7.83 -5.81 5.75
CA LEU A 112 6.58 -6.56 5.68
C LEU A 112 5.71 -5.92 4.59
N VAL A 113 5.70 -6.53 3.41
CA VAL A 113 5.04 -5.98 2.23
C VAL A 113 3.60 -6.47 2.15
N THR A 114 2.68 -5.51 2.00
CA THR A 114 1.24 -5.76 1.85
C THR A 114 0.71 -4.99 0.64
N PRO A 115 -0.50 -5.30 0.15
CA PRO A 115 -1.06 -4.60 -1.01
C PRO A 115 -1.14 -3.08 -0.86
N GLY A 116 -1.44 -2.58 0.34
CA GLY A 116 -1.57 -1.13 0.63
C GLY A 116 -0.25 -0.44 0.95
N VAL A 117 0.81 -1.22 1.29
CA VAL A 117 2.12 -0.67 1.68
C VAL A 117 3.18 -1.18 0.72
N ALA A 118 3.18 -0.64 -0.49
CA ALA A 118 4.13 -0.99 -1.54
C ALA A 118 4.88 0.26 -2.01
N PHE A 119 6.21 0.18 -2.07
CA PHE A 119 7.09 1.22 -2.61
C PHE A 119 7.71 0.83 -3.95
N ASN A 120 7.69 -0.45 -4.30
CA ASN A 120 8.32 -0.93 -5.52
C ASN A 120 7.43 -0.61 -6.73
N ASP A 121 7.97 0.12 -7.72
CA ASP A 121 7.27 0.51 -8.94
C ASP A 121 6.71 -0.68 -9.73
N GLN A 122 7.29 -1.87 -9.58
CA GLN A 122 6.76 -3.08 -10.21
C GLN A 122 5.49 -3.61 -9.53
N LEU A 123 5.24 -3.23 -8.26
CA LEU A 123 4.01 -3.52 -7.53
C LEU A 123 2.90 -2.54 -7.86
N LEU A 124 3.27 -1.30 -8.13
CA LEU A 124 2.37 -0.17 -8.30
C LEU A 124 1.89 -0.05 -9.75
N ASP A 125 0.61 0.25 -9.93
CA ASP A 125 0.15 0.83 -11.18
C ASP A 125 0.60 2.29 -11.24
N GLN A 126 1.24 2.68 -12.33
CA GLN A 126 1.76 4.04 -12.47
C GLN A 126 0.63 5.09 -12.55
N LYS A 127 -0.52 4.69 -13.12
CA LYS A 127 -1.67 5.55 -13.36
C LYS A 127 -2.70 5.57 -12.22
N GLU A 128 -2.48 4.76 -11.17
CA GLU A 128 -3.36 4.68 -10.01
C GLU A 128 -2.63 5.02 -8.71
N ASN A 129 -3.37 5.61 -7.77
CA ASN A 129 -2.91 5.70 -6.39
C ASN A 129 -2.99 4.33 -5.71
N ASN A 130 -2.07 4.07 -4.79
CA ASN A 130 -2.03 2.84 -3.98
C ASN A 130 -2.46 3.16 -2.55
N PHE A 131 -3.76 3.43 -2.36
CA PHE A 131 -4.25 3.83 -1.05
C PHE A 131 -4.28 2.66 -0.06
N LEU A 132 -3.71 2.91 1.11
CA LEU A 132 -3.94 2.25 2.38
C LEU A 132 -5.01 3.04 3.11
N ALA A 133 -6.14 2.43 3.51
CA ALA A 133 -7.17 3.12 4.26
C ALA A 133 -7.18 2.68 5.74
N GLY A 134 -7.46 3.60 6.65
CA GLY A 134 -7.75 3.32 8.06
C GLY A 134 -9.20 3.68 8.37
N LEU A 135 -9.91 2.88 9.16
CA LEU A 135 -11.29 3.16 9.54
C LEU A 135 -11.44 3.12 11.06
N ALA A 136 -11.99 4.18 11.63
CA ALA A 136 -12.37 4.29 13.04
C ALA A 136 -13.87 4.50 13.17
N PHE A 137 -14.52 3.75 14.05
CA PHE A 137 -15.99 3.73 14.18
C PHE A 137 -16.41 4.28 15.53
N ASP A 138 -17.46 5.10 15.55
CA ASP A 138 -18.21 5.48 16.75
C ASP A 138 -19.70 5.51 16.41
N LYS A 139 -20.46 4.49 16.85
CA LYS A 139 -21.90 4.31 16.56
C LYS A 139 -22.19 4.39 15.06
N ASP A 140 -22.92 5.43 14.64
CA ASP A 140 -23.34 5.65 13.25
C ASP A 140 -22.35 6.51 12.44
N GLN A 141 -21.24 6.91 13.06
CA GLN A 141 -20.18 7.72 12.43
C GLN A 141 -18.93 6.88 12.16
N CYS A 142 -18.26 7.21 11.09
CA CYS A 142 -16.97 6.62 10.75
C CYS A 142 -15.99 7.73 10.34
N GLY A 143 -14.78 7.64 10.87
CA GLY A 143 -13.64 8.35 10.35
C GLY A 143 -12.84 7.46 9.42
N ALA A 144 -12.38 8.02 8.33
CA ALA A 144 -11.51 7.36 7.39
C ALA A 144 -10.22 8.17 7.17
N ALA A 145 -9.14 7.46 6.97
CA ALA A 145 -7.87 8.03 6.52
C ALA A 145 -7.40 7.25 5.28
N PHE A 146 -6.96 7.94 4.25
CA PHE A 146 -6.45 7.36 3.01
C PHE A 146 -5.02 7.84 2.80
N LEU A 147 -4.08 6.92 2.74
CA LEU A 147 -2.66 7.20 2.60
C LEU A 147 -2.08 6.45 1.40
N ASP A 148 -1.52 7.17 0.46
CA ASP A 148 -0.67 6.58 -0.57
C ASP A 148 0.80 6.79 -0.17
N VAL A 149 1.42 5.73 0.34
CA VAL A 149 2.80 5.78 0.85
C VAL A 149 3.79 6.10 -0.28
N SER A 150 3.48 5.72 -1.51
CA SER A 150 4.35 5.91 -2.68
C SER A 150 4.42 7.37 -3.15
N THR A 151 3.37 8.15 -2.90
CA THR A 151 3.30 9.57 -3.30
C THR A 151 3.36 10.52 -2.10
N GLY A 152 3.07 10.02 -0.88
CA GLY A 152 2.92 10.84 0.33
C GLY A 152 1.55 11.52 0.44
N SER A 153 0.60 11.23 -0.45
CA SER A 153 -0.77 11.75 -0.35
C SER A 153 -1.47 11.18 0.86
N PHE A 154 -1.92 12.05 1.78
CA PHE A 154 -2.59 11.67 3.01
C PHE A 154 -3.84 12.50 3.21
N GLN A 155 -4.99 11.82 3.27
CA GLN A 155 -6.31 12.46 3.32
C GLN A 155 -7.15 11.86 4.44
N VAL A 156 -7.99 12.67 5.09
CA VAL A 156 -8.95 12.22 6.11
C VAL A 156 -10.34 12.68 5.79
N ALA A 157 -11.32 11.85 6.16
CA ALA A 157 -12.74 12.14 6.08
C ALA A 157 -13.43 11.69 7.35
N GLN A 158 -14.59 12.26 7.64
CA GLN A 158 -15.47 11.81 8.71
C GLN A 158 -16.92 12.08 8.35
N GLY A 159 -17.80 11.11 8.60
CA GLY A 159 -19.21 11.23 8.31
C GLY A 159 -19.98 9.93 8.52
N SER A 160 -21.12 9.79 7.87
CA SER A 160 -21.93 8.57 7.94
C SER A 160 -21.21 7.35 7.36
N LEU A 161 -21.64 6.16 7.78
CA LEU A 161 -21.10 4.91 7.24
C LEU A 161 -21.28 4.81 5.72
N ASP A 162 -22.36 5.36 5.17
CA ASP A 162 -22.65 5.32 3.74
C ASP A 162 -21.76 6.29 2.96
N TYR A 163 -21.50 7.48 3.51
CA TYR A 163 -20.55 8.43 2.95
C TYR A 163 -19.13 7.82 2.88
N ILE A 164 -18.67 7.23 3.97
CA ILE A 164 -17.36 6.56 3.98
C ILE A 164 -17.33 5.37 3.00
N GLY A 165 -18.44 4.63 2.88
CA GLY A 165 -18.56 3.56 1.88
C GLY A 165 -18.42 4.07 0.44
N THR A 166 -18.96 5.25 0.15
CA THR A 166 -18.80 5.92 -1.15
C THR A 166 -17.34 6.31 -1.39
N LEU A 167 -16.64 6.86 -0.37
CA LEU A 167 -15.22 7.16 -0.48
C LEU A 167 -14.36 5.90 -0.71
N ILE A 168 -14.63 4.80 0.00
CA ILE A 168 -13.96 3.53 -0.21
C ILE A 168 -14.15 3.05 -1.66
N ALA A 169 -15.36 3.17 -2.19
CA ALA A 169 -15.65 2.79 -3.58
C ALA A 169 -14.95 3.69 -4.60
N SER A 170 -14.87 5.01 -4.33
CA SER A 170 -14.27 6.02 -5.22
C SER A 170 -12.74 5.94 -5.24
N LEU A 171 -12.12 5.83 -4.06
CA LEU A 171 -10.66 5.83 -3.90
C LEU A 171 -10.06 4.42 -4.06
N ASN A 172 -10.89 3.37 -3.96
CA ASN A 172 -10.54 1.97 -4.17
C ASN A 172 -9.24 1.56 -3.44
N PRO A 173 -9.18 1.68 -2.09
CA PRO A 173 -7.99 1.35 -1.35
C PRO A 173 -7.62 -0.12 -1.54
N LYS A 174 -6.33 -0.39 -1.68
CA LYS A 174 -5.81 -1.75 -1.88
C LYS A 174 -5.78 -2.55 -0.57
N GLU A 175 -5.86 -1.85 0.56
CA GLU A 175 -5.88 -2.44 1.89
C GLU A 175 -6.62 -1.52 2.86
N ILE A 176 -7.34 -2.10 3.81
CA ILE A 176 -8.07 -1.38 4.86
C ILE A 176 -7.59 -1.86 6.22
N VAL A 177 -7.15 -0.93 7.07
CA VAL A 177 -6.74 -1.18 8.45
C VAL A 177 -7.87 -0.82 9.38
N VAL A 178 -8.24 -1.76 10.24
CA VAL A 178 -9.30 -1.59 11.24
C VAL A 178 -8.85 -2.06 12.62
N GLN A 179 -9.58 -1.68 13.64
CA GLN A 179 -9.42 -2.26 14.97
C GLN A 179 -9.76 -3.75 14.93
N ARG A 180 -8.96 -4.57 15.63
CA ARG A 180 -9.22 -6.00 15.75
C ARG A 180 -10.64 -6.28 16.24
N GLY A 181 -11.34 -7.18 15.55
CA GLY A 181 -12.73 -7.53 15.80
C GLY A 181 -13.76 -6.82 14.90
N TYR A 182 -13.35 -5.81 14.12
CA TYR A 182 -14.24 -5.11 13.19
C TYR A 182 -14.21 -5.67 11.76
N GLU A 183 -13.32 -6.62 11.46
CA GLU A 183 -13.06 -7.14 10.10
C GLU A 183 -14.31 -7.65 9.42
N LYS A 184 -15.11 -8.44 10.18
CA LYS A 184 -16.33 -9.04 9.66
C LYS A 184 -17.37 -7.99 9.31
N GLY A 185 -17.61 -7.03 10.21
CA GLY A 185 -18.56 -5.95 9.97
C GLY A 185 -18.19 -5.06 8.78
N VAL A 186 -16.88 -4.80 8.59
CA VAL A 186 -16.39 -4.04 7.45
C VAL A 186 -16.59 -4.79 6.14
N LYS A 187 -16.34 -6.10 6.09
CA LYS A 187 -16.62 -6.94 4.92
C LYS A 187 -18.11 -6.99 4.58
N GLU A 188 -18.93 -7.23 5.57
CA GLU A 188 -20.40 -7.26 5.41
C GLU A 188 -20.94 -5.93 4.87
N LYS A 189 -20.42 -4.78 5.34
CA LYS A 189 -20.89 -3.46 4.93
C LYS A 189 -20.33 -3.02 3.57
N TYR A 190 -19.03 -3.20 3.31
CA TYR A 190 -18.34 -2.59 2.17
C TYR A 190 -17.92 -3.59 1.09
N GLY A 191 -17.92 -4.90 1.39
CA GLY A 191 -17.69 -5.98 0.43
C GLY A 191 -16.63 -6.99 0.86
N ASP A 192 -16.83 -8.24 0.44
CA ASP A 192 -15.99 -9.39 0.83
C ASP A 192 -14.60 -9.40 0.21
N ASN A 193 -14.42 -8.71 -0.92
CA ASN A 193 -13.16 -8.71 -1.67
C ASN A 193 -12.10 -7.73 -1.10
N LEU A 194 -12.41 -7.07 0.02
CA LEU A 194 -11.51 -6.12 0.65
C LEU A 194 -10.37 -6.86 1.37
N TYR A 195 -9.14 -6.43 1.14
CA TYR A 195 -8.00 -6.88 1.93
C TYR A 195 -7.98 -6.09 3.24
N ILE A 196 -8.20 -6.79 4.36
CA ILE A 196 -8.31 -6.16 5.68
C ILE A 196 -7.15 -6.60 6.56
N SER A 197 -6.48 -5.63 7.14
CA SER A 197 -5.48 -5.78 8.19
C SER A 197 -5.97 -5.17 9.50
N THR A 198 -5.44 -5.65 10.62
CA THR A 198 -5.90 -5.20 11.93
C THR A 198 -4.76 -4.65 12.76
N VAL A 199 -5.10 -3.67 13.59
CA VAL A 199 -4.26 -3.18 14.68
C VAL A 199 -5.05 -3.20 15.99
N GLU A 200 -4.35 -3.13 17.10
CA GLU A 200 -4.96 -3.14 18.43
C GLU A 200 -5.72 -1.84 18.71
N GLU A 201 -6.70 -1.90 19.61
CA GLU A 201 -7.57 -0.77 20.00
C GLU A 201 -6.80 0.51 20.38
N TRP A 202 -5.69 0.37 21.10
CA TRP A 202 -4.87 1.52 21.51
C TRP A 202 -4.32 2.36 20.36
N ALA A 203 -4.25 1.81 19.15
CA ALA A 203 -3.81 2.54 17.96
C ALA A 203 -4.81 3.64 17.55
N PHE A 204 -6.09 3.48 17.91
CA PHE A 204 -7.19 4.41 17.58
C PHE A 204 -7.48 5.44 18.68
N VAL A 205 -6.67 5.51 19.72
CA VAL A 205 -6.84 6.50 20.81
C VAL A 205 -6.47 7.90 20.29
N TYR A 206 -7.41 8.85 20.42
CA TYR A 206 -7.30 10.20 19.84
C TYR A 206 -6.03 10.95 20.25
N ASP A 207 -5.75 11.06 21.55
CA ASP A 207 -4.58 11.80 22.05
C ASP A 207 -3.27 11.20 21.52
N ALA A 208 -3.18 9.88 21.49
CA ALA A 208 -2.03 9.18 20.95
C ALA A 208 -1.89 9.36 19.43
N ALA A 209 -3.01 9.42 18.70
CA ALA A 209 -3.03 9.69 17.27
C ALA A 209 -2.54 11.11 16.96
N VAL A 210 -3.03 12.11 17.70
CA VAL A 210 -2.59 13.51 17.60
C VAL A 210 -1.07 13.63 17.79
N GLU A 211 -0.53 13.05 18.87
CA GLU A 211 0.90 13.12 19.14
C GLU A 211 1.76 12.41 18.07
N ARG A 212 1.30 11.28 17.55
CA ARG A 212 1.99 10.59 16.42
C ARG A 212 2.01 11.45 15.15
N LEU A 213 0.87 12.07 14.80
CA LEU A 213 0.77 12.91 13.61
C LEU A 213 1.60 14.19 13.76
N LYS A 214 1.60 14.85 14.95
CA LYS A 214 2.48 15.98 15.24
C LYS A 214 3.94 15.63 15.08
N LYS A 215 4.35 14.48 15.60
CA LYS A 215 5.72 13.96 15.46
C LYS A 215 6.06 13.66 14.00
N GLN A 216 5.14 13.03 13.25
CA GLN A 216 5.32 12.70 11.83
C GLN A 216 5.52 13.95 10.98
N PHE A 217 4.68 14.97 11.17
CA PHE A 217 4.73 16.21 10.39
C PHE A 217 5.72 17.24 10.94
N ASN A 218 6.32 16.95 12.09
CA ASN A 218 7.23 17.87 12.80
C ASN A 218 6.57 19.24 13.10
N VAL A 219 5.37 19.22 13.69
CA VAL A 219 4.56 20.40 14.04
C VAL A 219 4.09 20.34 15.47
N GLU A 220 3.86 21.53 16.06
CA GLU A 220 3.31 21.64 17.43
C GLU A 220 1.78 21.45 17.47
N SER A 221 1.08 21.67 16.36
CA SER A 221 -0.37 21.58 16.28
C SER A 221 -0.85 21.13 14.90
N LEU A 222 -1.93 20.35 14.85
CA LEU A 222 -2.59 19.93 13.61
C LEU A 222 -3.53 21.00 13.02
N LYS A 223 -3.76 22.13 13.73
CA LYS A 223 -4.67 23.21 13.28
C LYS A 223 -4.36 23.75 11.90
N GLY A 224 -3.07 23.81 11.53
CA GLY A 224 -2.63 24.25 10.20
C GLY A 224 -3.14 23.39 9.04
N PHE A 225 -3.51 22.13 9.31
CA PHE A 225 -4.08 21.21 8.33
C PHE A 225 -5.61 21.23 8.28
N ALA A 226 -6.27 22.01 9.19
CA ALA A 226 -7.72 22.14 9.29
C ALA A 226 -8.46 20.78 9.50
N VAL A 227 -7.84 19.82 10.19
CA VAL A 227 -8.40 18.47 10.44
C VAL A 227 -9.02 18.31 11.83
N ASP A 228 -8.97 19.33 12.68
CA ASP A 228 -9.45 19.29 14.08
C ASP A 228 -10.94 18.92 14.20
N SER A 229 -11.75 19.21 13.19
CA SER A 229 -13.17 18.85 13.14
C SER A 229 -13.42 17.36 12.83
N PHE A 230 -12.38 16.57 12.55
CA PHE A 230 -12.47 15.17 12.16
C PHE A 230 -11.77 14.25 13.18
N PRO A 231 -12.23 14.18 14.45
CA PRO A 231 -11.56 13.40 15.48
C PRO A 231 -11.43 11.90 15.14
N LEU A 232 -12.45 11.29 14.55
CA LEU A 232 -12.36 9.89 14.09
C LEU A 232 -11.42 9.74 12.88
N GLY A 233 -11.38 10.74 11.98
CA GLY A 233 -10.40 10.79 10.90
C GLY A 233 -8.96 10.84 11.43
N ILE A 234 -8.71 11.61 12.48
CA ILE A 234 -7.41 11.67 13.18
C ILE A 234 -7.08 10.32 13.83
N CYS A 235 -8.04 9.66 14.49
CA CYS A 235 -7.84 8.30 15.03
C CYS A 235 -7.44 7.31 13.94
N SER A 236 -8.14 7.34 12.81
CA SER A 236 -7.83 6.50 11.64
C SER A 236 -6.43 6.78 11.09
N ALA A 237 -6.05 8.05 10.96
CA ALA A 237 -4.73 8.44 10.50
C ALA A 237 -3.62 8.00 11.47
N GLY A 238 -3.84 8.13 12.78
CA GLY A 238 -2.93 7.64 13.82
C GLY A 238 -2.75 6.12 13.79
N ALA A 239 -3.83 5.39 13.54
CA ALA A 239 -3.79 3.93 13.40
C ALA A 239 -2.98 3.50 12.17
N LEU A 240 -3.06 4.23 11.03
CA LEU A 240 -2.20 3.97 9.88
C LEU A 240 -0.72 4.17 10.20
N MET A 241 -0.36 5.18 10.99
CA MET A 241 1.04 5.36 11.42
C MET A 241 1.53 4.18 12.25
N VAL A 242 0.70 3.65 13.17
CA VAL A 242 1.03 2.45 13.94
C VAL A 242 1.21 1.25 13.01
N TYR A 243 0.32 1.07 12.05
CA TYR A 243 0.40 -0.04 11.10
C TYR A 243 1.68 0.02 10.27
N LEU A 244 2.08 1.21 9.80
CA LEU A 244 3.34 1.39 9.08
C LEU A 244 4.56 1.06 9.94
N GLU A 245 4.57 1.45 11.23
CA GLU A 245 5.63 1.06 12.16
C GLU A 245 5.70 -0.47 12.35
N GLN A 246 4.55 -1.13 12.50
CA GLN A 246 4.47 -2.60 12.63
C GLN A 246 4.91 -3.35 11.37
N THR A 247 4.72 -2.75 10.21
CA THR A 247 5.17 -3.31 8.93
C THR A 247 6.61 -2.92 8.56
N GLN A 248 7.39 -2.41 9.52
CA GLN A 248 8.79 -2.01 9.39
C GLN A 248 9.00 -0.84 8.40
N HIS A 249 7.96 -0.07 8.13
CA HIS A 249 8.05 1.14 7.34
C HIS A 249 8.26 2.34 8.28
N THR A 250 9.52 2.61 8.61
CA THR A 250 9.90 3.71 9.50
C THR A 250 10.59 4.83 8.71
N GLY A 251 10.56 6.04 9.25
CA GLY A 251 11.28 7.17 8.65
C GLY A 251 10.68 7.69 7.34
N LEU A 252 9.35 7.58 7.16
CA LEU A 252 8.62 8.01 5.98
C LEU A 252 8.54 9.55 5.89
N LYS A 253 9.67 10.18 5.59
CA LYS A 253 9.81 11.64 5.50
C LYS A 253 9.02 12.28 4.35
N ASN A 254 8.56 11.47 3.39
CA ASN A 254 7.69 11.90 2.30
C ASN A 254 6.26 12.19 2.76
N ILE A 255 5.82 11.65 3.89
CA ILE A 255 4.51 11.95 4.47
C ILE A 255 4.65 13.19 5.37
N CYS A 256 4.46 14.36 4.79
CA CYS A 256 4.72 15.65 5.45
C CYS A 256 3.47 16.51 5.69
N SER A 257 2.31 16.08 5.20
CA SER A 257 1.06 16.82 5.36
C SER A 257 -0.14 15.89 5.36
N ILE A 258 -1.27 16.38 5.84
CA ILE A 258 -2.56 15.72 5.83
C ILE A 258 -3.62 16.72 5.39
N SER A 259 -4.55 16.31 4.55
CA SER A 259 -5.66 17.13 4.08
C SER A 259 -6.99 16.47 4.41
N ARG A 260 -8.08 17.25 4.37
CA ARG A 260 -9.42 16.74 4.60
C ARG A 260 -10.22 16.62 3.30
N ILE A 261 -11.10 15.63 3.24
CA ILE A 261 -12.11 15.47 2.21
C ILE A 261 -13.43 15.96 2.81
N ASP A 262 -13.93 17.09 2.29
CA ASP A 262 -15.21 17.67 2.72
C ASP A 262 -16.34 17.14 1.85
N GLU A 263 -17.40 16.60 2.49
CA GLU A 263 -18.52 15.98 1.79
C GLU A 263 -19.24 16.94 0.85
N ASP A 264 -19.33 18.21 1.20
CA ASP A 264 -20.05 19.26 0.48
C ASP A 264 -19.31 19.82 -0.74
N LYS A 265 -18.03 19.44 -0.95
CA LYS A 265 -17.24 19.93 -2.09
C LYS A 265 -17.39 19.13 -3.38
N PHE A 266 -17.90 17.92 -3.29
CA PHE A 266 -17.86 16.96 -4.39
C PHE A 266 -19.26 16.42 -4.73
N VAL A 267 -19.46 16.06 -6.00
CA VAL A 267 -20.61 15.26 -6.43
C VAL A 267 -20.32 13.80 -6.09
N TRP A 268 -21.11 13.23 -5.21
CA TRP A 268 -20.95 11.85 -4.78
C TRP A 268 -21.68 10.88 -5.68
N MET A 269 -21.00 9.85 -6.11
CA MET A 269 -21.53 8.75 -6.88
C MET A 269 -21.33 7.46 -6.10
N ASP A 270 -22.38 6.71 -5.85
CA ASP A 270 -22.27 5.41 -5.21
C ASP A 270 -21.57 4.38 -6.12
N LYS A 271 -21.19 3.25 -5.54
CA LYS A 271 -20.50 2.16 -6.24
C LYS A 271 -21.30 1.66 -7.47
N PHE A 272 -22.63 1.63 -7.37
CA PHE A 272 -23.49 1.15 -8.45
C PHE A 272 -23.53 2.15 -9.60
N THR A 273 -23.65 3.43 -9.29
CA THR A 273 -23.59 4.53 -10.26
C THR A 273 -22.27 4.54 -11.02
N MET A 274 -21.13 4.50 -10.30
CA MET A 274 -19.80 4.45 -10.94
C MET A 274 -19.64 3.23 -11.85
N ARG A 275 -20.14 2.06 -11.42
CA ARG A 275 -20.08 0.84 -12.21
C ARG A 275 -21.00 0.90 -13.44
N ASN A 276 -22.22 1.40 -13.30
CA ASN A 276 -23.20 1.48 -14.39
C ASN A 276 -22.81 2.54 -15.44
N LEU A 277 -22.11 3.61 -15.02
CA LEU A 277 -21.52 4.59 -15.93
C LEU A 277 -20.18 4.12 -16.52
N GLU A 278 -19.70 2.93 -16.13
CA GLU A 278 -18.44 2.35 -16.60
C GLU A 278 -17.25 3.33 -16.52
N ILE A 279 -17.18 4.08 -15.42
CA ILE A 279 -16.17 5.14 -15.26
C ILE A 279 -14.76 4.57 -15.25
N PHE A 280 -14.50 3.56 -14.44
CA PHE A 280 -13.17 2.96 -14.26
C PHE A 280 -13.02 1.57 -14.85
N ASN A 281 -14.11 0.80 -14.92
CA ASN A 281 -14.08 -0.58 -15.41
C ASN A 281 -15.27 -0.82 -16.35
N ALA A 282 -15.04 -1.58 -17.40
CA ALA A 282 -16.13 -2.02 -18.27
C ALA A 282 -16.98 -3.09 -17.58
N SER A 283 -18.29 -3.05 -17.76
CA SER A 283 -19.26 -3.96 -17.10
C SER A 283 -19.33 -5.34 -17.74
N VAL A 284 -18.96 -5.48 -19.02
CA VAL A 284 -19.17 -6.70 -19.81
C VAL A 284 -17.85 -7.45 -20.03
N GLY A 285 -17.69 -8.59 -19.37
CA GLY A 285 -16.75 -9.66 -19.75
C GLY A 285 -15.29 -9.32 -19.98
N GLY A 286 -14.82 -8.14 -19.58
CA GLY A 286 -13.42 -7.72 -19.77
C GLY A 286 -13.07 -7.19 -21.17
N GLU A 287 -13.99 -7.22 -22.12
CA GLU A 287 -13.78 -6.74 -23.49
C GLU A 287 -14.35 -5.32 -23.74
N GLY A 288 -15.00 -4.74 -22.74
CA GLY A 288 -15.58 -3.40 -22.82
C GLY A 288 -14.55 -2.28 -22.62
N VAL A 289 -14.95 -1.05 -22.97
CA VAL A 289 -14.14 0.16 -22.87
C VAL A 289 -14.72 1.06 -21.78
N SER A 290 -13.93 1.38 -20.75
CA SER A 290 -14.36 2.29 -19.69
C SER A 290 -14.14 3.76 -20.08
N LEU A 291 -14.86 4.68 -19.41
CA LEU A 291 -14.70 6.12 -19.67
C LEU A 291 -13.23 6.53 -19.50
N ILE A 292 -12.58 6.16 -18.40
CA ILE A 292 -11.18 6.52 -18.15
C ILE A 292 -10.25 6.00 -19.26
N SER A 293 -10.48 4.79 -19.79
CA SER A 293 -9.63 4.22 -20.82
C SER A 293 -9.70 4.98 -22.14
N VAL A 294 -10.80 5.70 -22.39
CA VAL A 294 -10.96 6.56 -23.58
C VAL A 294 -10.31 7.92 -23.40
N ILE A 295 -10.56 8.55 -22.25
CA ILE A 295 -10.16 9.96 -22.02
C ILE A 295 -8.76 10.11 -21.44
N ASP A 296 -8.17 9.06 -20.84
CA ASP A 296 -6.79 9.13 -20.32
C ASP A 296 -5.78 9.17 -21.46
N LYS A 297 -5.44 10.39 -21.85
CA LYS A 297 -4.36 10.72 -22.77
C LYS A 297 -3.23 11.48 -22.07
N CYS A 298 -3.15 11.35 -20.74
CA CYS A 298 -2.16 12.04 -19.93
C CYS A 298 -0.73 11.62 -20.31
N SER A 299 0.14 12.61 -20.49
CA SER A 299 1.56 12.41 -20.81
C SER A 299 2.41 12.03 -19.60
N SER A 300 1.86 12.15 -18.38
CA SER A 300 2.56 11.79 -17.15
C SER A 300 1.71 10.90 -16.23
N PRO A 301 2.34 10.01 -15.41
CA PRO A 301 1.63 9.23 -14.40
C PRO A 301 0.88 10.09 -13.39
N MET A 302 1.46 11.20 -12.96
CA MET A 302 0.84 12.17 -12.04
C MET A 302 -0.46 12.75 -12.62
N GLY A 303 -0.45 13.13 -13.92
CA GLY A 303 -1.64 13.59 -14.62
C GLY A 303 -2.74 12.53 -14.70
N ALA A 304 -2.37 11.28 -14.97
CA ALA A 304 -3.32 10.16 -15.00
C ALA A 304 -3.97 9.92 -13.63
N ARG A 305 -3.20 9.95 -12.53
CA ARG A 305 -3.73 9.87 -11.16
C ARG A 305 -4.66 11.03 -10.83
N LEU A 306 -4.30 12.26 -11.22
CA LEU A 306 -5.14 13.44 -11.02
C LEU A 306 -6.46 13.33 -11.80
N LEU A 307 -6.42 12.92 -13.07
CA LEU A 307 -7.61 12.71 -13.90
C LEU A 307 -8.55 11.67 -13.24
N ARG A 308 -7.98 10.57 -12.76
CA ARG A 308 -8.75 9.53 -12.06
C ARG A 308 -9.41 10.08 -10.78
N SER A 309 -8.68 10.89 -10.00
CA SER A 309 -9.21 11.56 -8.81
C SER A 309 -10.35 12.52 -9.14
N TRP A 310 -10.24 13.27 -10.22
CA TRP A 310 -11.30 14.20 -10.68
C TRP A 310 -12.57 13.46 -11.12
N LEU A 311 -12.43 12.29 -11.74
CA LEU A 311 -13.57 11.45 -12.12
C LEU A 311 -14.21 10.75 -10.91
N ALA A 312 -13.39 10.34 -9.92
CA ALA A 312 -13.88 9.72 -8.71
C ALA A 312 -14.64 10.70 -7.81
N MET A 313 -14.20 11.96 -7.78
CA MET A 313 -14.72 13.01 -6.91
C MET A 313 -14.88 14.32 -7.71
N PRO A 314 -15.90 14.44 -8.58
CA PRO A 314 -16.15 15.66 -9.34
C PRO A 314 -16.50 16.83 -8.42
N ILE A 315 -15.84 17.97 -8.61
CA ILE A 315 -16.06 19.17 -7.79
C ILE A 315 -17.38 19.85 -8.13
N MET A 316 -17.98 20.52 -7.11
CA MET A 316 -19.21 21.32 -7.29
C MET A 316 -18.93 22.82 -7.44
N ASP A 317 -17.71 23.29 -7.18
CA ASP A 317 -17.37 24.72 -7.29
C ASP A 317 -17.29 25.15 -8.75
N ILE A 318 -18.28 25.96 -9.16
CA ILE A 318 -18.41 26.47 -10.52
C ILE A 318 -17.21 27.35 -10.91
N LYS A 319 -16.63 28.12 -9.99
CA LYS A 319 -15.47 28.98 -10.28
C LYS A 319 -14.25 28.14 -10.61
N GLU A 320 -14.00 27.09 -9.80
CA GLU A 320 -12.91 26.16 -10.05
C GLU A 320 -13.12 25.37 -11.35
N LEU A 321 -14.36 24.92 -11.64
CA LEU A 321 -14.71 24.26 -12.91
C LEU A 321 -14.42 25.18 -14.11
N ASN A 322 -14.88 26.43 -14.05
CA ASN A 322 -14.63 27.39 -15.13
C ASN A 322 -13.12 27.65 -15.31
N SER A 323 -12.37 27.78 -14.22
CA SER A 323 -10.90 27.93 -14.30
C SER A 323 -10.23 26.74 -14.99
N ARG A 324 -10.72 25.51 -14.76
CA ARG A 324 -10.21 24.32 -15.48
C ARG A 324 -10.58 24.37 -16.96
N TYR A 325 -11.81 24.81 -17.30
CA TYR A 325 -12.25 24.96 -18.68
C TYR A 325 -11.48 26.06 -19.41
N ASP A 326 -11.14 27.18 -18.75
CA ASP A 326 -10.33 28.24 -19.31
C ASP A 326 -8.95 27.74 -19.74
N VAL A 327 -8.32 26.86 -18.95
CA VAL A 327 -7.06 26.21 -19.31
C VAL A 327 -7.21 25.33 -20.55
N VAL A 328 -8.28 24.52 -20.60
CA VAL A 328 -8.56 23.69 -21.79
C VAL A 328 -8.81 24.53 -23.02
N GLN A 329 -9.59 25.60 -22.89
CA GLN A 329 -9.88 26.54 -23.97
C GLN A 329 -8.59 27.20 -24.51
N HIS A 330 -7.72 27.65 -23.59
CA HIS A 330 -6.43 28.23 -23.98
C HIS A 330 -5.61 27.28 -24.88
N PHE A 331 -5.46 26.01 -24.48
CA PHE A 331 -4.70 25.05 -25.26
C PHE A 331 -5.38 24.60 -26.56
N LEU A 332 -6.71 24.67 -26.64
CA LEU A 332 -7.42 24.46 -27.91
C LEU A 332 -7.15 25.56 -28.92
N GLU A 333 -6.94 26.81 -28.45
CA GLU A 333 -6.66 27.98 -29.28
C GLU A 333 -5.14 28.13 -29.60
N ALA A 334 -4.28 27.70 -28.68
CA ALA A 334 -2.82 27.78 -28.74
C ALA A 334 -2.16 26.41 -28.92
N GLY A 335 -2.43 25.74 -30.03
CA GLY A 335 -1.98 24.33 -30.24
C GLY A 335 -0.46 24.16 -30.22
N GLU A 336 0.32 25.15 -30.72
CA GLU A 336 1.80 25.10 -30.67
C GLU A 336 2.33 25.08 -29.22
N ASP A 337 1.65 25.75 -28.28
CA ASP A 337 2.04 25.75 -26.87
C ASP A 337 1.66 24.43 -26.21
N LEU A 338 0.53 23.84 -26.62
CA LEU A 338 0.15 22.51 -26.17
C LEU A 338 1.22 21.47 -26.53
N ASP A 339 1.67 21.43 -27.76
CA ASP A 339 2.68 20.50 -28.27
C ASP A 339 3.98 20.61 -27.45
N LYS A 340 4.46 21.84 -27.21
CA LYS A 340 5.67 22.09 -26.39
C LYS A 340 5.50 21.64 -24.97
N VAL A 341 4.35 21.97 -24.34
CA VAL A 341 4.07 21.56 -22.94
C VAL A 341 3.97 20.03 -22.83
N GLN A 342 3.34 19.35 -23.79
CA GLN A 342 3.26 17.90 -23.81
C GLN A 342 4.64 17.25 -23.97
N GLU A 343 5.51 17.81 -24.82
CA GLU A 343 6.88 17.34 -24.98
C GLU A 343 7.66 17.46 -23.65
N TYR A 344 7.59 18.62 -22.97
CA TYR A 344 8.27 18.81 -21.69
C TYR A 344 7.73 17.88 -20.59
N ILE A 345 6.41 17.75 -20.47
CA ILE A 345 5.78 16.84 -19.49
C ILE A 345 6.17 15.39 -19.78
N GLY A 346 6.22 14.99 -21.07
CA GLY A 346 6.62 13.63 -21.46
C GLY A 346 8.07 13.27 -21.09
N ASN A 347 8.93 14.29 -20.96
CA ASN A 347 10.33 14.12 -20.54
C ASN A 347 10.52 14.16 -19.02
N ILE A 348 9.47 14.45 -18.24
CA ILE A 348 9.51 14.47 -16.78
C ILE A 348 9.03 13.11 -16.27
N GLY A 349 9.83 12.47 -15.40
CA GLY A 349 9.45 11.24 -14.71
C GLY A 349 8.33 11.45 -13.68
N ASP A 350 7.97 10.41 -12.97
CA ASP A 350 6.98 10.47 -11.88
C ASP A 350 7.58 11.17 -10.64
N LEU A 351 7.53 12.50 -10.61
CA LEU A 351 8.14 13.32 -9.57
C LEU A 351 7.60 13.01 -8.17
N GLU A 352 6.31 12.70 -8.03
CA GLU A 352 5.72 12.37 -6.72
C GLU A 352 6.37 11.10 -6.15
N ARG A 353 6.49 10.03 -6.96
CA ARG A 353 7.11 8.77 -6.54
C ARG A 353 8.63 8.86 -6.44
N ILE A 354 9.26 9.60 -7.34
CA ILE A 354 10.72 9.84 -7.31
C ILE A 354 11.10 10.57 -6.01
N ILE A 355 10.41 11.66 -5.65
CA ILE A 355 10.70 12.43 -4.45
C ILE A 355 10.43 11.63 -3.17
N SER A 356 9.38 10.81 -3.16
CA SER A 356 9.06 9.91 -2.05
C SER A 356 10.17 8.86 -1.84
N ARG A 357 10.68 8.24 -2.92
CA ARG A 357 11.80 7.31 -2.84
C ARG A 357 13.10 8.01 -2.42
N ALA A 358 13.33 9.23 -2.87
CA ALA A 358 14.49 10.02 -2.44
C ALA A 358 14.43 10.34 -0.94
N ALA A 359 13.27 10.77 -0.43
CA ALA A 359 13.07 11.07 0.99
C ALA A 359 13.25 9.84 1.90
N THR A 360 12.96 8.65 1.39
CA THR A 360 13.11 7.37 2.11
C THR A 360 14.45 6.67 1.85
N GLY A 361 15.34 7.25 1.01
CA GLY A 361 16.63 6.67 0.66
C GLY A 361 16.55 5.44 -0.25
N ARG A 362 15.44 5.25 -0.97
CA ARG A 362 15.15 4.10 -1.84
C ARG A 362 15.27 4.40 -3.33
N ILE A 363 15.98 5.46 -3.70
CA ILE A 363 16.14 5.90 -5.10
C ILE A 363 17.48 5.45 -5.69
N ALA A 364 17.48 5.03 -6.95
CA ALA A 364 18.71 4.76 -7.68
C ALA A 364 19.28 6.06 -8.29
N PRO A 365 20.64 6.22 -8.38
CA PRO A 365 21.25 7.43 -8.94
C PRO A 365 20.77 7.79 -10.35
N ARG A 366 20.42 6.81 -11.17
CA ARG A 366 19.91 7.04 -12.53
C ARG A 366 18.54 7.70 -12.55
N GLU A 367 17.69 7.41 -11.57
CA GLU A 367 16.33 7.97 -11.46
C GLU A 367 16.37 9.44 -11.05
N VAL A 368 17.43 9.88 -10.36
CA VAL A 368 17.63 11.29 -9.99
C VAL A 368 18.05 12.13 -11.19
N MET A 369 18.63 11.50 -12.21
CA MET A 369 19.13 12.15 -13.41
C MET A 369 18.08 12.30 -14.53
N GLN A 370 16.92 11.67 -14.37
CA GLN A 370 15.76 11.78 -15.26
C GLN A 370 14.89 12.99 -14.86
#